data_79bc8b967d20ef0dcfc68f14acd60f17
#
_entry.id   79bc8b967d20ef0dcfc68f14acd60f17
#
_cell.length_a   1.000
_cell.length_b   1.000
_cell.length_c   1.000
_cell.angle_alpha   90.00
_cell.angle_beta   90.00
_cell.angle_gamma   90.00
#
_symmetry.space_group_name_H-M   'P 1'
#
loop_
_entity.id
_entity.type
_entity.pdbx_description
1 polymer ?
#
loop_
_entity_poly.entity_id
_entity_poly.type
_entity_poly.pdbx_seq_one_letter_code
_entity_poly.pdbx_strand_id
1 'polypeptide(L)'
;MRKWWFWILLLSFVGALVAVPGGDRATVRVADGFDYPVGKPDAEGYYMARGFLSYHPGEDWNSTDGGNSDLGDPVYSIGNGYVTFAQDARMGWGNVVIVRHAFVEGGKLQTVDSMYAHLDRIMVRKGQQVARGQQVGTIGTNRGMYVAHLHYEIRKNLFIGINRSAFAKDLVNYHRPTQFINQRRKLPGGGQTAPVPINTYKTDQPGFAFPNSPAARKSPAKNRPPTSSFRVNRFDDVGY
;
A
#
# COMPACT_ATOMS: atom_id res chain seq x y z
N MET A 1 -20.58 -52.34 30.49
CA MET A 1 -19.60 -51.65 29.64
C MET A 1 -20.36 -50.74 28.66
N ARG A 2 -20.50 -49.44 29.00
CA ARG A 2 -21.22 -48.46 28.13
C ARG A 2 -20.19 -47.76 27.21
N LYS A 3 -20.30 -48.03 25.89
CA LYS A 3 -19.49 -47.37 24.90
C LYS A 3 -20.07 -45.97 24.63
N TRP A 4 -19.30 -44.94 24.97
CA TRP A 4 -19.61 -43.54 24.66
C TRP A 4 -19.11 -43.26 23.22
N TRP A 5 -20.06 -42.99 22.31
CA TRP A 5 -19.76 -42.52 20.95
C TRP A 5 -19.66 -40.99 21.01
N PHE A 6 -18.45 -40.45 20.88
CA PHE A 6 -18.26 -39.03 20.65
C PHE A 6 -18.58 -38.72 19.18
N TRP A 7 -19.68 -38.02 18.94
CA TRP A 7 -19.99 -37.42 17.68
C TRP A 7 -19.16 -36.14 17.57
N ILE A 8 -18.13 -36.12 16.67
CA ILE A 8 -17.44 -34.88 16.29
C ILE A 8 -18.36 -34.20 15.28
N LEU A 9 -19.05 -33.15 15.70
CA LEU A 9 -19.75 -32.21 14.85
C LEU A 9 -18.72 -31.40 14.09
N LEU A 10 -18.47 -31.77 12.82
CA LEU A 10 -17.78 -30.92 11.85
C LEU A 10 -18.70 -29.73 11.55
N LEU A 11 -18.50 -28.62 12.25
CA LEU A 11 -19.09 -27.34 11.92
C LEU A 11 -18.46 -26.83 10.60
N SER A 12 -19.14 -27.10 9.49
CA SER A 12 -18.84 -26.48 8.20
C SER A 12 -19.16 -24.98 8.31
N PHE A 13 -18.14 -24.17 8.49
CA PHE A 13 -18.25 -22.72 8.49
C PHE A 13 -18.56 -22.24 7.06
N VAL A 14 -19.83 -22.14 6.70
CA VAL A 14 -20.27 -21.37 5.55
C VAL A 14 -20.31 -19.92 5.98
N GLY A 15 -19.17 -19.24 5.84
CA GLY A 15 -19.11 -17.78 5.98
C GLY A 15 -19.99 -17.14 4.92
N ALA A 16 -21.01 -16.39 5.36
CA ALA A 16 -21.84 -15.61 4.46
C ALA A 16 -20.95 -14.61 3.69
N LEU A 17 -20.71 -14.91 2.42
CA LEU A 17 -20.08 -14.00 1.47
C LEU A 17 -21.05 -12.82 1.28
N VAL A 18 -20.71 -11.64 1.79
CA VAL A 18 -21.36 -10.41 1.33
C VAL A 18 -20.94 -10.24 -0.12
N ALA A 19 -21.78 -10.68 -1.02
CA ALA A 19 -21.58 -10.53 -2.46
C ALA A 19 -21.69 -9.03 -2.79
N VAL A 20 -20.54 -8.38 -3.02
CA VAL A 20 -20.51 -7.14 -3.77
C VAL A 20 -20.87 -7.51 -5.21
N PRO A 21 -21.98 -6.99 -5.78
CA PRO A 21 -22.41 -7.39 -7.12
C PRO A 21 -21.36 -6.97 -8.16
N GLY A 22 -20.87 -7.93 -8.97
CA GLY A 22 -20.38 -7.68 -10.31
C GLY A 22 -18.99 -7.06 -10.49
N GLY A 23 -18.11 -6.96 -9.47
CA GLY A 23 -16.74 -6.49 -9.64
C GLY A 23 -15.72 -7.62 -9.89
N ASP A 24 -14.66 -7.32 -10.64
CA ASP A 24 -13.53 -8.24 -10.86
C ASP A 24 -12.93 -8.67 -9.51
N ARG A 25 -12.60 -9.96 -9.40
CA ARG A 25 -12.01 -10.56 -8.19
C ARG A 25 -10.76 -11.36 -8.52
N ALA A 26 -9.82 -11.38 -7.60
CA ALA A 26 -8.68 -12.29 -7.61
C ALA A 26 -8.70 -13.15 -6.35
N THR A 27 -8.32 -14.42 -6.46
CA THR A 27 -8.11 -15.29 -5.30
C THR A 27 -6.71 -15.05 -4.76
N VAL A 28 -6.60 -14.75 -3.46
CA VAL A 28 -5.33 -14.50 -2.79
C VAL A 28 -5.13 -15.45 -1.61
N ARG A 29 -3.87 -15.73 -1.25
CA ARG A 29 -3.57 -16.41 0.01
C ARG A 29 -3.92 -15.46 1.17
N VAL A 30 -4.68 -15.95 2.14
CA VAL A 30 -5.00 -15.21 3.37
C VAL A 30 -3.70 -14.93 4.13
N ALA A 31 -3.54 -13.70 4.60
CA ALA A 31 -2.39 -13.31 5.40
C ALA A 31 -2.47 -13.98 6.79
N ASP A 32 -1.39 -14.62 7.18
CA ASP A 32 -1.18 -15.28 8.48
C ASP A 32 -0.55 -14.34 9.52
N GLY A 33 -0.39 -13.10 9.15
CA GLY A 33 0.15 -12.00 9.94
C GLY A 33 0.81 -10.96 9.05
N PHE A 34 1.31 -9.90 9.69
CA PHE A 34 1.96 -8.78 9.01
C PHE A 34 3.31 -8.46 9.64
N ASP A 35 4.31 -8.16 8.81
CA ASP A 35 5.65 -7.72 9.18
C ASP A 35 5.90 -6.29 8.77
N TYR A 36 6.96 -5.68 9.30
CA TYR A 36 7.40 -4.37 8.83
C TYR A 36 7.95 -4.45 7.39
N PRO A 37 7.75 -3.39 6.59
CA PRO A 37 8.14 -3.38 5.19
C PRO A 37 9.63 -3.15 4.96
N VAL A 38 10.38 -2.72 5.98
CA VAL A 38 11.84 -2.49 5.98
C VAL A 38 12.46 -3.18 7.18
N GLY A 39 13.76 -3.52 7.14
CA GLY A 39 14.44 -4.19 8.25
C GLY A 39 13.66 -5.38 8.78
N LYS A 40 13.10 -6.21 7.86
CA LYS A 40 12.16 -7.28 8.21
C LYS A 40 12.75 -8.30 9.19
N PRO A 41 11.90 -8.90 10.03
CA PRO A 41 10.45 -8.67 10.15
C PRO A 41 10.08 -7.50 11.06
N ASP A 42 11.02 -6.94 11.81
CA ASP A 42 10.79 -6.09 12.99
C ASP A 42 11.32 -4.66 12.84
N ALA A 43 11.60 -4.20 11.61
CA ALA A 43 12.15 -2.91 11.25
C ALA A 43 13.58 -2.69 11.80
N GLU A 44 14.39 -3.77 11.89
CA GLU A 44 15.76 -3.70 12.38
C GLU A 44 16.59 -2.73 11.52
N GLY A 45 17.29 -1.78 12.17
CA GLY A 45 18.08 -0.75 11.51
C GLY A 45 17.27 0.43 10.95
N TYR A 46 15.97 0.51 11.26
CA TYR A 46 15.07 1.58 10.79
C TYR A 46 14.32 2.24 11.93
N TYR A 47 13.92 3.50 11.69
CA TYR A 47 13.05 4.24 12.60
C TYR A 47 11.97 4.99 11.83
N MET A 48 10.85 5.27 12.49
CA MET A 48 9.78 6.08 11.95
C MET A 48 10.13 7.56 12.09
N ALA A 49 10.60 8.17 10.99
CA ALA A 49 10.98 9.58 10.95
C ALA A 49 9.77 10.51 10.98
N ARG A 50 8.66 10.10 10.36
CA ARG A 50 7.39 10.83 10.36
C ARG A 50 6.24 9.87 10.54
N GLY A 51 5.37 10.15 11.51
CA GLY A 51 4.16 9.37 11.78
C GLY A 51 2.95 9.83 10.98
N PHE A 52 1.83 9.16 11.24
CA PHE A 52 0.52 9.48 10.68
C PHE A 52 0.01 10.84 11.17
N LEU A 53 -0.29 11.75 10.23
CA LEU A 53 -0.85 13.08 10.48
C LEU A 53 -2.06 13.33 9.56
N SER A 54 -2.85 14.37 9.81
CA SER A 54 -4.03 14.71 8.99
C SER A 54 -3.71 15.00 7.52
N TYR A 55 -2.49 15.45 7.23
CA TYR A 55 -1.97 15.71 5.88
C TYR A 55 -0.91 14.69 5.42
N HIS A 56 -0.60 13.69 6.27
CA HIS A 56 0.35 12.61 6.02
C HIS A 56 -0.28 11.28 6.41
N PRO A 57 -0.97 10.60 5.47
CA PRO A 57 -1.81 9.44 5.77
C PRO A 57 -1.04 8.12 5.93
N GLY A 58 0.24 8.19 6.25
CA GLY A 58 1.13 7.07 6.39
C GLY A 58 2.24 7.30 7.41
N GLU A 59 3.31 6.57 7.25
CA GLU A 59 4.54 6.68 8.02
C GLU A 59 5.72 6.74 7.06
N ASP A 60 6.70 7.61 7.34
CA ASP A 60 7.98 7.66 6.65
C ASP A 60 9.03 6.94 7.50
N TRP A 61 9.71 5.98 6.89
CA TRP A 61 10.70 5.13 7.53
C TRP A 61 12.07 5.35 6.92
N ASN A 62 13.07 5.66 7.75
CA ASN A 62 14.46 5.90 7.40
C ASN A 62 15.40 4.93 8.11
N SER A 63 16.57 4.67 7.49
CA SER A 63 17.67 3.99 8.16
C SER A 63 18.21 4.80 9.34
N THR A 64 18.61 4.10 10.40
CA THR A 64 19.30 4.69 11.56
C THR A 64 20.65 5.28 11.21
N ASP A 65 21.25 4.92 10.05
CA ASP A 65 22.54 5.45 9.59
C ASP A 65 22.42 6.86 8.98
N GLY A 66 21.17 7.33 8.74
CA GLY A 66 20.87 8.69 8.31
C GLY A 66 21.17 9.02 6.84
N GLY A 67 20.82 10.24 6.44
CA GLY A 67 21.01 10.72 5.07
C GLY A 67 20.29 9.87 4.02
N ASN A 68 21.01 9.46 2.97
CA ASN A 68 20.53 8.56 1.92
C ASN A 68 21.13 7.14 2.07
N SER A 69 21.49 6.72 3.28
CA SER A 69 22.12 5.40 3.50
C SER A 69 21.22 4.24 3.11
N ASP A 70 19.91 4.45 3.16
CA ASP A 70 18.88 3.47 2.78
C ASP A 70 18.47 3.51 1.29
N LEU A 71 19.10 4.37 0.48
CA LEU A 71 18.83 4.40 -0.96
C LEU A 71 19.16 3.05 -1.61
N GLY A 72 18.15 2.41 -2.18
CA GLY A 72 18.30 1.10 -2.81
C GLY A 72 18.03 -0.07 -1.86
N ASP A 73 17.81 0.17 -0.58
CA ASP A 73 17.48 -0.87 0.40
C ASP A 73 16.17 -1.58 0.06
N PRO A 74 16.06 -2.87 0.38
CA PRO A 74 14.91 -3.66 -0.01
C PRO A 74 13.65 -3.30 0.77
N VAL A 75 12.53 -3.16 0.03
CA VAL A 75 11.18 -2.99 0.56
C VAL A 75 10.39 -4.27 0.36
N TYR A 76 9.70 -4.73 1.41
CA TYR A 76 9.02 -6.02 1.44
C TYR A 76 7.52 -5.89 1.60
N SER A 77 6.77 -6.86 1.00
CA SER A 77 5.34 -7.01 1.27
C SER A 77 5.13 -7.39 2.73
N ILE A 78 4.26 -6.64 3.41
CA ILE A 78 3.97 -6.87 4.83
C ILE A 78 3.24 -8.18 5.10
N GLY A 79 2.55 -8.74 4.11
CA GLY A 79 1.77 -9.97 4.21
C GLY A 79 1.56 -10.63 2.85
N ASN A 80 0.95 -11.82 2.83
CA ASN A 80 0.48 -12.42 1.59
C ASN A 80 -0.53 -11.49 0.91
N GLY A 81 -0.47 -11.32 -0.40
CA GLY A 81 -1.38 -10.41 -1.09
C GLY A 81 -1.30 -10.45 -2.61
N TYR A 82 -2.02 -9.52 -3.22
CA TYR A 82 -2.13 -9.34 -4.67
C TYR A 82 -1.78 -7.91 -5.05
N VAL A 83 -0.88 -7.75 -6.00
CA VAL A 83 -0.43 -6.43 -6.48
C VAL A 83 -1.52 -5.80 -7.33
N THR A 84 -2.17 -4.76 -6.82
CA THR A 84 -3.23 -4.02 -7.52
C THR A 84 -2.70 -2.82 -8.31
N PHE A 85 -1.52 -2.31 -7.94
CA PHE A 85 -0.84 -1.21 -8.62
C PHE A 85 0.69 -1.39 -8.53
N ALA A 86 1.42 -1.16 -9.63
CA ALA A 86 2.88 -1.22 -9.67
C ALA A 86 3.38 -0.41 -10.86
N GLN A 87 3.58 0.90 -10.66
CA GLN A 87 4.09 1.80 -11.69
C GLN A 87 4.47 3.17 -11.12
N ASP A 88 5.10 4.02 -11.95
CA ASP A 88 5.34 5.41 -11.63
C ASP A 88 4.02 6.19 -11.54
N ALA A 89 3.66 6.61 -10.33
CA ALA A 89 2.48 7.43 -10.06
C ALA A 89 2.76 8.92 -10.27
N ARG A 90 4.01 9.29 -10.61
CA ARG A 90 4.49 10.65 -10.83
C ARG A 90 4.27 11.60 -9.66
N MET A 91 4.51 12.90 -9.91
CA MET A 91 4.39 13.95 -8.89
C MET A 91 5.16 13.58 -7.61
N GLY A 92 4.62 13.87 -6.41
CA GLY A 92 5.25 13.57 -5.16
C GLY A 92 5.27 12.09 -4.76
N TRP A 93 4.60 11.18 -5.51
CA TRP A 93 4.59 9.75 -5.19
C TRP A 93 5.78 8.98 -5.77
N GLY A 94 6.21 9.32 -7.01
CA GLY A 94 7.20 8.54 -7.74
C GLY A 94 6.73 7.12 -8.04
N ASN A 95 7.65 6.17 -7.98
CA ASN A 95 7.32 4.75 -8.14
C ASN A 95 6.53 4.24 -6.93
N VAL A 96 5.43 3.56 -7.21
CA VAL A 96 4.49 3.07 -6.19
C VAL A 96 4.14 1.61 -6.46
N VAL A 97 4.08 0.83 -5.38
CA VAL A 97 3.43 -0.49 -5.34
C VAL A 97 2.27 -0.44 -4.34
N ILE A 98 1.13 -1.02 -4.72
CA ILE A 98 0.01 -1.26 -3.80
C ILE A 98 -0.29 -2.75 -3.81
N VAL A 99 -0.29 -3.35 -2.61
CA VAL A 99 -0.62 -4.75 -2.40
C VAL A 99 -1.90 -4.86 -1.60
N ARG A 100 -2.85 -5.64 -2.10
CA ARG A 100 -4.12 -5.95 -1.44
C ARG A 100 -4.00 -7.25 -0.66
N HIS A 101 -4.34 -7.19 0.62
CA HIS A 101 -4.26 -8.29 1.55
C HIS A 101 -5.66 -8.70 2.00
N ALA A 102 -5.90 -10.02 2.10
CA ALA A 102 -7.04 -10.57 2.81
C ALA A 102 -6.56 -11.21 4.12
N PHE A 103 -7.25 -11.01 5.22
CA PHE A 103 -6.93 -11.61 6.51
C PHE A 103 -8.21 -11.87 7.32
N VAL A 104 -8.14 -12.75 8.30
CA VAL A 104 -9.27 -13.07 9.18
C VAL A 104 -9.06 -12.41 10.54
N GLU A 105 -10.03 -11.62 10.98
CA GLU A 105 -10.05 -10.99 12.28
C GLU A 105 -11.45 -11.05 12.88
N GLY A 106 -11.56 -11.49 14.14
CA GLY A 106 -12.86 -11.69 14.79
C GLY A 106 -13.80 -12.65 14.04
N GLY A 107 -13.23 -13.66 13.37
CA GLY A 107 -13.98 -14.63 12.56
C GLY A 107 -14.51 -14.07 11.22
N LYS A 108 -14.12 -12.85 10.84
CA LYS A 108 -14.58 -12.20 9.60
C LYS A 108 -13.39 -11.97 8.65
N LEU A 109 -13.64 -12.18 7.36
CA LEU A 109 -12.69 -11.80 6.32
C LEU A 109 -12.63 -10.28 6.21
N GLN A 110 -11.43 -9.73 6.32
CA GLN A 110 -11.11 -8.32 6.15
C GLN A 110 -10.19 -8.14 4.95
N THR A 111 -10.18 -6.94 4.38
CA THR A 111 -9.30 -6.58 3.27
C THR A 111 -8.73 -5.19 3.48
N VAL A 112 -7.42 -5.05 3.25
CA VAL A 112 -6.71 -3.75 3.29
C VAL A 112 -5.74 -3.66 2.12
N ASP A 113 -5.36 -2.43 1.76
CA ASP A 113 -4.25 -2.17 0.86
C ASP A 113 -3.05 -1.64 1.65
N SER A 114 -1.86 -2.20 1.41
CA SER A 114 -0.59 -1.57 1.76
C SER A 114 -0.04 -0.82 0.56
N MET A 115 0.41 0.41 0.75
CA MET A 115 1.05 1.21 -0.29
C MET A 115 2.49 1.53 0.10
N TYR A 116 3.39 1.34 -0.86
CA TYR A 116 4.83 1.61 -0.77
C TYR A 116 5.16 2.66 -1.83
N ALA A 117 5.63 3.83 -1.43
CA ALA A 117 5.91 4.94 -2.34
C ALA A 117 7.36 5.43 -2.26
N HIS A 118 7.72 6.34 -3.15
CA HIS A 118 9.06 6.90 -3.36
C HIS A 118 10.11 5.85 -3.75
N LEU A 119 9.67 4.69 -4.27
CA LEU A 119 10.58 3.60 -4.62
C LEU A 119 11.57 4.01 -5.72
N ASP A 120 12.81 3.54 -5.61
CA ASP A 120 13.80 3.61 -6.68
C ASP A 120 13.45 2.60 -7.77
N ARG A 121 13.23 1.33 -7.39
CA ARG A 121 12.87 0.25 -8.30
C ARG A 121 11.60 -0.45 -7.85
N ILE A 122 10.77 -0.81 -8.83
CA ILE A 122 9.63 -1.71 -8.66
C ILE A 122 10.08 -3.12 -9.03
N MET A 123 9.88 -4.10 -8.13
CA MET A 123 10.34 -5.49 -8.30
C MET A 123 9.18 -6.47 -8.60
N VAL A 124 7.96 -5.96 -8.70
CA VAL A 124 6.74 -6.73 -8.95
C VAL A 124 5.90 -6.07 -10.03
N ARG A 125 4.89 -6.77 -10.54
CA ARG A 125 3.94 -6.23 -11.53
C ARG A 125 2.50 -6.33 -11.04
N LYS A 126 1.62 -5.45 -11.54
CA LYS A 126 0.18 -5.55 -11.33
C LYS A 126 -0.31 -6.96 -11.74
N GLY A 127 -1.14 -7.57 -10.92
CA GLY A 127 -1.66 -8.91 -11.12
C GLY A 127 -0.83 -10.03 -10.47
N GLN A 128 0.35 -9.72 -9.94
CA GLN A 128 1.20 -10.70 -9.27
C GLN A 128 0.72 -10.98 -7.85
N GLN A 129 0.74 -12.23 -7.44
CA GLN A 129 0.65 -12.61 -6.04
C GLN A 129 2.01 -12.48 -5.37
N VAL A 130 2.03 -12.01 -4.14
CA VAL A 130 3.24 -11.87 -3.32
C VAL A 130 3.06 -12.56 -1.98
N ALA A 131 4.15 -13.10 -1.47
CA ALA A 131 4.19 -13.69 -0.13
C ALA A 131 4.58 -12.61 0.91
N ARG A 132 4.25 -12.86 2.18
CA ARG A 132 4.75 -12.11 3.33
C ARG A 132 6.28 -12.10 3.32
N GLY A 133 6.88 -10.92 3.43
CA GLY A 133 8.34 -10.74 3.36
C GLY A 133 8.95 -10.89 1.97
N GLN A 134 8.16 -11.02 0.90
CA GLN A 134 8.67 -10.97 -0.47
C GLN A 134 9.04 -9.54 -0.83
N GLN A 135 10.21 -9.34 -1.45
CA GLN A 135 10.63 -8.03 -1.93
C GLN A 135 9.68 -7.52 -3.02
N VAL A 136 9.24 -6.25 -2.88
CA VAL A 136 8.34 -5.57 -3.81
C VAL A 136 8.98 -4.37 -4.50
N GLY A 137 10.06 -3.84 -3.93
CA GLY A 137 10.78 -2.70 -4.47
C GLY A 137 12.05 -2.40 -3.68
N THR A 138 12.61 -1.22 -3.93
CA THR A 138 13.74 -0.66 -3.17
C THR A 138 13.43 0.79 -2.79
N ILE A 139 13.97 1.25 -1.65
CA ILE A 139 13.84 2.62 -1.18
C ILE A 139 14.44 3.60 -2.18
N GLY A 140 13.79 4.72 -2.42
CA GLY A 140 14.22 5.75 -3.33
C GLY A 140 14.07 7.17 -2.80
N THR A 141 14.36 8.14 -3.67
CA THR A 141 14.35 9.58 -3.38
C THR A 141 13.26 10.31 -4.18
N ASN A 142 12.41 9.59 -4.92
CA ASN A 142 11.53 10.17 -5.93
C ASN A 142 12.30 11.14 -6.86
N ARG A 143 13.38 10.64 -7.48
CA ARG A 143 14.24 11.41 -8.41
C ARG A 143 14.92 12.62 -7.76
N GLY A 144 15.33 12.49 -6.50
CA GLY A 144 15.99 13.57 -5.74
C GLY A 144 15.03 14.61 -5.16
N MET A 145 13.72 14.36 -5.19
CA MET A 145 12.73 15.26 -4.56
C MET A 145 12.79 15.19 -3.03
N TYR A 146 13.18 14.05 -2.49
CA TYR A 146 13.29 13.77 -1.04
C TYR A 146 14.64 13.14 -0.71
N VAL A 147 15.05 13.23 0.54
CA VAL A 147 16.03 12.32 1.13
C VAL A 147 15.45 10.91 1.04
N ALA A 148 16.29 9.91 0.84
CA ALA A 148 15.84 8.52 0.74
C ALA A 148 14.99 8.13 1.95
N HIS A 149 13.85 7.54 1.73
CA HIS A 149 12.98 6.95 2.75
C HIS A 149 11.88 6.11 2.10
N LEU A 150 11.25 5.26 2.88
CA LEU A 150 10.02 4.60 2.50
C LEU A 150 8.82 5.38 3.04
N HIS A 151 7.97 5.92 2.16
CA HIS A 151 6.61 6.32 2.53
C HIS A 151 5.68 5.11 2.47
N TYR A 152 5.01 4.81 3.58
CA TYR A 152 4.24 3.59 3.75
C TYR A 152 2.85 3.84 4.36
N GLU A 153 1.80 3.29 3.74
CA GLU A 153 0.41 3.46 4.18
C GLU A 153 -0.31 2.12 4.32
N ILE A 154 -1.30 2.04 5.22
CA ILE A 154 -2.30 0.98 5.26
C ILE A 154 -3.70 1.57 5.11
N ARG A 155 -4.41 1.15 4.07
CA ARG A 155 -5.66 1.73 3.62
C ARG A 155 -6.84 0.78 3.83
N LYS A 156 -7.88 1.24 4.52
CA LYS A 156 -9.18 0.57 4.65
C LYS A 156 -10.01 0.69 3.38
N ASN A 157 -9.97 1.89 2.78
CA ASN A 157 -10.74 2.20 1.59
C ASN A 157 -9.98 1.75 0.34
N LEU A 158 -10.46 0.69 -0.30
CA LEU A 158 -9.86 0.06 -1.45
C LEU A 158 -10.03 0.83 -2.78
N PHE A 159 -10.72 1.99 -2.75
CA PHE A 159 -11.02 2.79 -3.94
C PHE A 159 -10.17 4.05 -4.07
N ILE A 160 -9.33 4.35 -3.09
CA ILE A 160 -8.50 5.57 -3.07
C ILE A 160 -7.47 5.56 -4.21
N GLY A 161 -6.84 4.41 -4.49
CA GLY A 161 -5.75 4.33 -5.46
C GLY A 161 -4.60 5.27 -5.06
N ILE A 162 -4.13 6.11 -6.01
CA ILE A 162 -3.09 7.13 -5.77
C ILE A 162 -3.66 8.55 -5.66
N ASN A 163 -4.97 8.69 -5.46
CA ASN A 163 -5.64 9.99 -5.41
C ASN A 163 -5.34 10.72 -4.10
N ARG A 164 -4.69 11.89 -4.18
CA ARG A 164 -4.38 12.74 -3.04
C ARG A 164 -5.59 13.46 -2.45
N SER A 165 -6.61 13.75 -3.27
CA SER A 165 -7.82 14.45 -2.79
C SER A 165 -8.67 13.62 -1.84
N ALA A 166 -8.42 12.30 -1.78
CA ALA A 166 -9.09 11.37 -0.86
C ALA A 166 -8.43 11.30 0.52
N PHE A 167 -7.45 12.15 0.83
CA PHE A 167 -6.85 12.20 2.17
C PHE A 167 -7.91 12.66 3.16
N ALA A 168 -8.36 11.73 3.98
CA ALA A 168 -9.21 12.07 5.10
C ALA A 168 -8.39 12.77 6.19
N LYS A 169 -9.01 13.75 6.84
CA LYS A 169 -8.43 14.41 8.02
C LYS A 169 -8.39 13.48 9.25
N ASP A 170 -9.01 12.33 9.14
CA ASP A 170 -9.16 11.32 10.18
C ASP A 170 -8.76 9.92 9.70
N LEU A 171 -8.93 8.92 10.55
CA LEU A 171 -8.61 7.52 10.27
C LEU A 171 -9.73 6.75 9.55
N VAL A 172 -10.70 7.41 8.92
CA VAL A 172 -11.81 6.72 8.23
C VAL A 172 -11.29 5.82 7.12
N ASN A 173 -10.37 6.33 6.31
CA ASN A 173 -9.83 5.61 5.15
C ASN A 173 -8.53 4.86 5.43
N TYR A 174 -7.89 5.08 6.59
CA TYR A 174 -6.55 4.59 6.88
C TYR A 174 -6.47 3.91 8.24
N HIS A 175 -5.48 3.03 8.39
CA HIS A 175 -4.93 2.61 9.69
C HIS A 175 -3.63 3.37 9.96
N ARG A 176 -3.26 3.51 11.23
CA ARG A 176 -1.87 3.82 11.61
C ARG A 176 -1.02 2.57 11.35
N PRO A 177 -0.03 2.62 10.44
CA PRO A 177 0.66 1.42 9.99
C PRO A 177 1.33 0.61 11.10
N THR A 178 2.15 1.25 11.93
CA THR A 178 2.80 0.57 13.07
C THR A 178 1.80 -0.09 14.00
N GLN A 179 0.72 0.61 14.35
CA GLN A 179 -0.31 0.05 15.23
C GLN A 179 -1.00 -1.16 14.58
N PHE A 180 -1.30 -1.07 13.29
CA PHE A 180 -1.93 -2.17 12.54
C PHE A 180 -1.06 -3.42 12.55
N ILE A 181 0.23 -3.28 12.24
CA ILE A 181 1.19 -4.38 12.19
C ILE A 181 1.34 -5.02 13.57
N ASN A 182 1.59 -4.21 14.61
CA ASN A 182 1.85 -4.72 15.95
C ASN A 182 0.69 -5.52 16.53
N GLN A 183 -0.54 -5.14 16.19
CA GLN A 183 -1.75 -5.88 16.61
C GLN A 183 -1.99 -7.16 15.80
N ARG A 184 -1.29 -7.35 14.66
CA ARG A 184 -1.58 -8.41 13.68
C ARG A 184 -0.35 -9.19 13.24
N ARG A 185 0.64 -9.35 14.13
CA ARG A 185 1.87 -10.11 13.84
C ARG A 185 1.60 -11.60 13.55
N LYS A 186 0.54 -12.15 14.13
CA LYS A 186 0.05 -13.52 13.90
C LYS A 186 -1.46 -13.50 13.80
N LEU A 187 -1.98 -14.08 12.74
CA LEU A 187 -3.40 -14.14 12.44
C LEU A 187 -3.82 -15.56 12.08
N PRO A 188 -5.09 -15.94 12.33
CA PRO A 188 -5.64 -17.20 11.87
C PRO A 188 -5.81 -17.20 10.33
N GLY A 189 -5.94 -18.39 9.74
CA GLY A 189 -6.25 -18.54 8.31
C GLY A 189 -5.05 -18.75 7.39
N GLY A 190 -3.85 -18.92 7.94
CA GLY A 190 -2.68 -19.34 7.15
C GLY A 190 -2.97 -20.60 6.32
N GLY A 191 -2.55 -20.58 5.04
CA GLY A 191 -2.81 -21.68 4.09
C GLY A 191 -4.16 -21.61 3.36
N GLN A 192 -5.10 -20.77 3.81
CA GLN A 192 -6.39 -20.56 3.14
C GLN A 192 -6.24 -19.53 2.00
N THR A 193 -7.24 -19.53 1.09
CA THR A 193 -7.39 -18.52 0.05
C THR A 193 -8.74 -17.82 0.18
N ALA A 194 -8.78 -16.55 -0.27
CA ALA A 194 -10.01 -15.77 -0.26
C ALA A 194 -10.11 -14.89 -1.52
N PRO A 195 -11.32 -14.62 -2.02
CA PRO A 195 -11.53 -13.67 -3.10
C PRO A 195 -11.42 -12.24 -2.58
N VAL A 196 -10.61 -11.42 -3.26
CA VAL A 196 -10.54 -9.96 -3.02
C VAL A 196 -11.01 -9.20 -4.24
N PRO A 197 -11.67 -8.04 -4.08
CA PRO A 197 -12.02 -7.19 -5.22
C PRO A 197 -10.73 -6.65 -5.86
N ILE A 198 -10.71 -6.56 -7.20
CA ILE A 198 -9.63 -5.92 -7.96
C ILE A 198 -10.20 -4.88 -8.91
N ASN A 199 -9.32 -4.09 -9.56
CA ASN A 199 -9.73 -3.00 -10.45
C ASN A 199 -10.67 -1.97 -9.78
N THR A 200 -10.47 -1.74 -8.48
CA THR A 200 -11.28 -0.81 -7.70
C THR A 200 -10.90 0.66 -7.91
N TYR A 201 -9.73 0.93 -8.50
CA TYR A 201 -9.29 2.29 -8.78
C TYR A 201 -9.91 2.76 -10.10
N LYS A 202 -10.60 3.89 -10.07
CA LYS A 202 -11.08 4.55 -11.30
C LYS A 202 -9.89 5.26 -11.94
N THR A 203 -9.40 4.73 -13.06
CA THR A 203 -8.32 5.33 -13.85
C THR A 203 -8.75 6.63 -14.55
N ASP A 204 -10.06 6.90 -14.61
CA ASP A 204 -10.66 8.02 -15.34
C ASP A 204 -10.90 9.26 -14.47
N GLN A 205 -10.35 9.31 -13.26
CA GLN A 205 -10.48 10.53 -12.44
C GLN A 205 -9.65 11.67 -13.03
N PRO A 206 -10.20 12.90 -13.10
CA PRO A 206 -9.45 14.08 -13.55
C PRO A 206 -8.16 14.23 -12.72
N GLY A 207 -7.00 14.20 -13.37
CA GLY A 207 -5.68 14.18 -12.75
C GLY A 207 -4.90 12.86 -12.92
N PHE A 208 -5.55 11.80 -13.40
CA PHE A 208 -4.91 10.51 -13.70
C PHE A 208 -4.46 10.33 -15.16
N ALA A 209 -4.66 11.32 -16.02
CA ALA A 209 -4.14 11.28 -17.38
C ALA A 209 -2.61 11.35 -17.35
N PHE A 210 -1.96 10.21 -17.55
CA PHE A 210 -0.52 10.17 -17.76
C PHE A 210 -0.19 10.93 -19.05
N PRO A 211 0.82 11.84 -19.08
CA PRO A 211 1.19 12.61 -20.28
C PRO A 211 1.47 11.77 -21.54
N ASN A 212 1.67 10.46 -21.38
CA ASN A 212 1.91 9.51 -22.46
C ASN A 212 0.77 8.52 -22.71
N SER A 213 -0.41 8.69 -22.07
CA SER A 213 -1.56 7.85 -22.42
C SER A 213 -2.10 8.25 -23.79
N PRO A 214 -2.66 7.33 -24.60
CA PRO A 214 -3.26 7.67 -25.89
C PRO A 214 -4.33 8.76 -25.82
N ALA A 215 -5.00 8.94 -24.67
CA ALA A 215 -5.97 10.01 -24.41
C ALA A 215 -5.33 11.39 -24.26
N ALA A 216 -4.08 11.48 -23.80
CA ALA A 216 -3.37 12.76 -23.64
C ALA A 216 -2.93 13.40 -24.98
N ARG A 217 -2.90 12.60 -26.07
CA ARG A 217 -2.50 13.09 -27.41
C ARG A 217 -3.62 13.77 -28.19
N LYS A 218 -4.87 13.80 -27.70
CA LYS A 218 -6.03 14.31 -28.43
C LYS A 218 -6.53 15.69 -28.01
N SER A 219 -5.90 16.38 -27.07
CA SER A 219 -6.25 17.77 -26.75
C SER A 219 -5.41 18.72 -27.57
N PRO A 220 -6.00 19.53 -28.47
CA PRO A 220 -5.23 20.57 -29.20
C PRO A 220 -4.75 21.62 -28.20
N ALA A 221 -3.49 22.04 -28.37
CA ALA A 221 -2.89 23.09 -27.57
C ALA A 221 -3.73 24.39 -27.69
N LYS A 222 -4.49 24.72 -26.65
CA LYS A 222 -5.03 26.06 -26.48
C LYS A 222 -3.92 26.95 -25.96
N ASN A 223 -3.61 27.98 -26.78
CA ASN A 223 -2.73 29.09 -26.59
C ASN A 223 -2.26 29.36 -25.16
N ARG A 224 -0.98 29.17 -24.94
CA ARG A 224 -0.27 29.54 -23.71
C ARG A 224 0.04 31.02 -23.77
N PRO A 225 -0.38 31.85 -22.81
CA PRO A 225 0.15 33.21 -22.70
C PRO A 225 1.64 33.17 -22.30
N PRO A 226 2.43 34.20 -22.59
CA PRO A 226 3.88 34.18 -22.36
C PRO A 226 4.21 34.05 -20.88
N THR A 227 5.19 33.23 -20.60
CA THR A 227 5.72 32.92 -19.26
C THR A 227 6.30 34.19 -18.61
N SER A 228 5.64 34.67 -17.56
CA SER A 228 6.30 35.52 -16.58
C SER A 228 7.18 34.64 -15.70
N SER A 229 8.43 35.06 -15.55
CA SER A 229 9.45 34.41 -14.74
C SER A 229 9.01 34.33 -13.26
N PHE A 230 8.59 33.15 -12.82
CA PHE A 230 8.47 32.89 -11.38
C PHE A 230 9.84 32.47 -10.84
N ARG A 231 10.44 33.33 -10.03
CA ARG A 231 11.56 32.98 -9.16
C ARG A 231 11.06 31.90 -8.19
N VAL A 232 11.72 30.75 -8.21
CA VAL A 232 11.59 29.74 -7.19
C VAL A 232 12.26 30.28 -5.91
N ASN A 233 11.47 30.67 -4.94
CA ASN A 233 11.98 30.85 -3.58
C ASN A 233 12.33 29.48 -3.02
N ARG A 234 13.61 29.28 -2.70
CA ARG A 234 14.10 28.21 -1.87
C ARG A 234 13.32 28.23 -0.54
N PHE A 235 12.68 27.11 -0.23
CA PHE A 235 12.27 26.82 1.14
C PHE A 235 13.51 26.26 1.84
N ASP A 236 14.38 27.16 2.29
CA ASP A 236 15.29 26.91 3.39
C ASP A 236 14.51 27.29 4.66
N ASP A 237 14.67 26.50 5.70
CA ASP A 237 14.12 26.66 7.05
C ASP A 237 12.68 26.15 7.29
N VAL A 238 12.56 24.88 7.61
CA VAL A 238 11.88 24.42 8.81
C VAL A 238 12.70 23.29 9.42
N GLY A 239 13.46 23.64 10.44
CA GLY A 239 14.16 22.71 11.30
C GLY A 239 13.17 21.84 12.11
N TYR A 240 13.58 20.58 12.29
CA TYR A 240 13.19 19.56 13.27
C TYR A 240 11.73 19.19 13.43
#